data_64fd31d50a96a4ceb739d0e6c232f133
#
_entry.id   64fd31d50a96a4ceb739d0e6c232f133
#
_cell.length_a   1.000
_cell.length_b   1.000
_cell.length_c   1.000
_cell.angle_alpha   90.00
_cell.angle_beta   90.00
_cell.angle_gamma   90.00
#
_symmetry.space_group_name_H-M   'P 1'
#
loop_
_entity.id
_entity.type
_entity.pdbx_description
1 polymer ?
#
loop_
_entity_poly.entity_id
_entity_poly.type
_entity_poly.pdbx_seq_one_letter_code
_entity_poly.pdbx_strand_id
1 'polypeptide(L)'
;SLADIVDILKVKYPHPYLKYLLDKGKIALYEELSEGYAEKKISKITLSPKLKEDDESMKQAFDQLTRAPKQEALFLHFLHRFQDIGEKPISKKKLLTSSSSSPAVLKGLIDKKILIQYEEEIGRISGYKGDTKKLPELSSAQHTAFESTTTLLNNNQKVLLHGVTGSGKTEIYIHLIDQQLKNKKKVLYLLPEIAITTQIIQRLQSYFGNRVGIYHSRFSMAERTELWYDLLEEKFQHYDVILGARSAVFLPLKNLGLVIVDEEHEQSYKQFDPSPRYHAREVASKLADMHSAQLLLGSATPSIEMMQLVNEKKIGYVTLKERFHQVPMPEIQFADLKRANQKKEIKG
;
A
#
# COMPACT_ATOMS: atom_id res chain seq x y z
N SER A 1 31.15 -3.84 11.47
CA SER A 1 30.14 -4.56 10.62
C SER A 1 30.61 -5.97 10.30
N LEU A 2 29.75 -6.81 9.74
CA LEU A 2 30.11 -8.15 9.25
C LEU A 2 31.20 -8.09 8.17
N ALA A 3 31.17 -7.04 7.34
CA ALA A 3 32.16 -6.78 6.31
C ALA A 3 33.56 -6.52 6.91
N ASP A 4 33.65 -5.72 7.95
CA ASP A 4 34.91 -5.42 8.65
C ASP A 4 35.53 -6.70 9.26
N ILE A 5 34.66 -7.60 9.75
CA ILE A 5 35.12 -8.87 10.34
C ILE A 5 35.65 -9.81 9.24
N VAL A 6 35.02 -9.84 8.07
CA VAL A 6 35.53 -10.59 6.89
C VAL A 6 36.91 -10.07 6.50
N ASP A 7 37.09 -8.75 6.49
CA ASP A 7 38.38 -8.12 6.13
C ASP A 7 39.47 -8.36 7.19
N ILE A 8 39.13 -8.35 8.46
CA ILE A 8 40.06 -8.61 9.56
C ILE A 8 40.48 -10.08 9.58
N LEU A 9 39.51 -11.00 9.50
CA LEU A 9 39.74 -12.43 9.58
C LEU A 9 40.23 -13.03 8.27
N LYS A 10 40.14 -12.32 7.14
CA LYS A 10 40.46 -12.77 5.80
C LYS A 10 39.77 -14.11 5.41
N VAL A 11 38.55 -14.32 5.92
CA VAL A 11 37.78 -15.53 5.68
C VAL A 11 36.48 -15.19 4.96
N LYS A 12 36.13 -15.98 3.96
CA LYS A 12 34.90 -15.76 3.15
C LYS A 12 33.61 -15.99 3.95
N TYR A 13 33.64 -16.81 4.99
CA TYR A 13 32.49 -17.17 5.83
C TYR A 13 32.84 -17.04 7.32
N PRO A 14 32.64 -15.88 7.96
CA PRO A 14 33.01 -15.67 9.37
C PRO A 14 32.03 -16.28 10.38
N HIS A 15 30.85 -16.73 9.94
CA HIS A 15 29.76 -17.19 10.80
C HIS A 15 30.15 -18.28 11.83
N PRO A 16 30.92 -19.34 11.48
CA PRO A 16 31.31 -20.36 12.44
C PRO A 16 32.18 -19.79 13.58
N TYR A 17 33.10 -18.87 13.27
CA TYR A 17 33.97 -18.23 14.23
C TYR A 17 33.19 -17.28 15.14
N LEU A 18 32.25 -16.51 14.57
CA LEU A 18 31.38 -15.63 15.33
C LEU A 18 30.48 -16.41 16.28
N LYS A 19 29.92 -17.53 15.84
CA LYS A 19 29.08 -18.41 16.66
C LYS A 19 29.90 -18.96 17.83
N TYR A 20 31.10 -19.46 17.57
CA TYR A 20 32.00 -19.96 18.63
C TYR A 20 32.34 -18.89 19.69
N LEU A 21 32.62 -17.66 19.26
CA LEU A 21 32.93 -16.55 20.16
C LEU A 21 31.71 -16.08 20.95
N LEU A 22 30.52 -16.12 20.35
CA LEU A 22 29.24 -15.84 21.01
C LEU A 22 28.94 -16.91 22.08
N ASP A 23 29.07 -18.19 21.73
CA ASP A 23 28.82 -19.31 22.63
C ASP A 23 29.81 -19.30 23.83
N LYS A 24 31.02 -18.76 23.63
CA LYS A 24 32.02 -18.55 24.69
C LYS A 24 31.84 -17.21 25.44
N GLY A 25 30.83 -16.42 25.13
CA GLY A 25 30.60 -15.11 25.76
C GLY A 25 31.76 -14.11 25.58
N LYS A 26 32.59 -14.29 24.53
CA LYS A 26 33.72 -13.40 24.22
C LYS A 26 33.30 -12.17 23.40
N ILE A 27 32.20 -12.27 22.69
CA ILE A 27 31.58 -11.18 21.93
C ILE A 27 30.08 -11.16 22.20
N ALA A 28 29.47 -10.00 22.05
CA ALA A 28 28.04 -9.81 22.03
C ALA A 28 27.63 -9.20 20.67
N LEU A 29 26.56 -9.67 20.10
CA LEU A 29 25.96 -9.05 18.90
C LEU A 29 24.99 -7.97 19.37
N TYR A 30 25.24 -6.76 18.95
CA TYR A 30 24.31 -5.65 19.08
C TYR A 30 23.80 -5.33 17.68
N GLU A 31 22.50 -5.32 17.52
CA GLU A 31 21.87 -4.79 16.33
C GLU A 31 21.73 -3.28 16.54
N GLU A 32 22.59 -2.52 15.91
CA GLU A 32 22.46 -1.07 15.89
C GLU A 32 21.34 -0.75 14.90
N LEU A 33 20.17 -0.43 15.42
CA LEU A 33 19.08 0.13 14.63
C LEU A 33 19.55 1.49 14.12
N SER A 34 20.19 1.49 12.94
CA SER A 34 20.41 2.73 12.24
C SER A 34 19.04 3.27 11.85
N GLU A 35 18.71 4.49 12.25
CA GLU A 35 17.56 5.22 11.72
C GLU A 35 17.77 5.46 10.21
N GLY A 36 17.56 4.40 9.43
CA GLY A 36 17.75 4.42 7.97
C GLY A 36 16.62 5.15 7.22
N TYR A 37 15.59 5.61 7.95
CA TYR A 37 14.49 6.36 7.37
C TYR A 37 14.79 7.85 7.45
N ALA A 38 14.99 8.48 6.28
CA ALA A 38 15.03 9.93 6.13
C ALA A 38 13.78 10.37 5.38
N GLU A 39 13.07 11.35 5.91
CA GLU A 39 11.91 11.95 5.25
C GLU A 39 12.31 12.57 3.92
N LYS A 40 11.44 12.46 2.92
CA LYS A 40 11.67 13.09 1.63
C LYS A 40 11.34 14.57 1.74
N LYS A 41 12.35 15.43 1.57
CA LYS A 41 12.19 16.87 1.59
C LYS A 41 12.24 17.44 0.18
N ILE A 42 11.38 18.41 -0.08
CA ILE A 42 11.42 19.20 -1.31
C ILE A 42 11.60 20.67 -0.95
N SER A 43 12.57 21.31 -1.59
CA SER A 43 12.70 22.76 -1.49
C SER A 43 11.55 23.44 -2.23
N LYS A 44 10.80 24.26 -1.52
CA LYS A 44 9.72 25.12 -2.00
C LYS A 44 10.13 26.57 -1.99
N ILE A 45 9.61 27.32 -2.94
CA ILE A 45 9.83 28.76 -3.08
C ILE A 45 8.48 29.45 -2.93
N THR A 46 8.45 30.47 -2.12
CA THR A 46 7.27 31.33 -1.93
C THR A 46 7.66 32.80 -1.93
N LEU A 47 6.69 33.67 -2.09
CA LEU A 47 6.87 35.11 -1.98
C LEU A 47 7.13 35.49 -0.52
N SER A 48 7.99 36.50 -0.31
CA SER A 48 8.19 37.05 1.03
C SER A 48 6.86 37.60 1.59
N PRO A 49 6.52 37.38 2.88
CA PRO A 49 5.30 37.91 3.48
C PRO A 49 5.11 39.40 3.30
N LYS A 50 6.21 40.19 3.40
CA LYS A 50 6.16 41.64 3.19
C LYS A 50 5.69 42.05 1.80
N LEU A 51 6.01 41.25 0.78
CA LEU A 51 5.62 41.52 -0.60
C LEU A 51 4.19 41.02 -0.91
N LYS A 52 3.59 40.28 -0.03
CA LYS A 52 2.17 39.85 -0.15
C LYS A 52 1.20 40.90 0.38
N GLU A 53 1.62 41.64 1.37
CA GLU A 53 0.74 42.54 2.17
C GLU A 53 0.87 44.03 1.75
N ASP A 54 1.93 44.40 1.00
CA ASP A 54 2.25 45.80 0.73
C ASP A 54 2.74 46.04 -0.73
N ASP A 55 1.92 46.77 -1.48
CA ASP A 55 2.22 47.15 -2.88
C ASP A 55 3.47 48.02 -3.00
N GLU A 56 3.81 48.84 -2.00
CA GLU A 56 5.00 49.69 -1.99
C GLU A 56 6.25 48.80 -1.90
N SER A 57 6.24 47.76 -1.06
CA SER A 57 7.31 46.78 -0.97
C SER A 57 7.49 45.99 -2.28
N MET A 58 6.43 45.74 -3.01
CA MET A 58 6.50 45.12 -4.34
C MET A 58 7.19 46.02 -5.36
N LYS A 59 6.89 47.32 -5.41
CA LYS A 59 7.58 48.31 -6.26
C LYS A 59 9.06 48.37 -5.94
N GLN A 60 9.40 48.49 -4.65
CA GLN A 60 10.82 48.53 -4.22
C GLN A 60 11.56 47.24 -4.60
N ALA A 61 10.92 46.09 -4.62
CA ALA A 61 11.53 44.84 -5.08
C ALA A 61 11.86 44.91 -6.58
N PHE A 62 10.99 45.44 -7.41
CA PHE A 62 11.26 45.65 -8.83
C PHE A 62 12.38 46.65 -9.06
N ASP A 63 12.41 47.76 -8.32
CA ASP A 63 13.48 48.77 -8.40
C ASP A 63 14.85 48.16 -8.07
N GLN A 64 14.94 47.27 -7.08
CA GLN A 64 16.16 46.54 -6.75
C GLN A 64 16.61 45.57 -7.85
N LEU A 65 15.70 45.15 -8.73
CA LEU A 65 15.97 44.21 -9.81
C LEU A 65 16.33 44.88 -11.14
N THR A 66 16.14 46.20 -11.30
CA THR A 66 16.40 46.96 -12.51
C THR A 66 17.81 46.74 -13.07
N ARG A 67 18.80 46.52 -12.20
CA ARG A 67 20.19 46.26 -12.59
C ARG A 67 20.53 44.77 -12.68
N ALA A 68 19.52 43.89 -12.58
CA ALA A 68 19.70 42.44 -12.57
C ALA A 68 18.65 41.71 -13.46
N PRO A 69 18.72 41.89 -14.80
CA PRO A 69 17.64 41.46 -15.72
C PRO A 69 17.32 39.98 -15.66
N LYS A 70 18.30 39.12 -15.36
CA LYS A 70 18.04 37.65 -15.18
C LYS A 70 17.24 37.35 -13.90
N GLN A 71 17.46 38.14 -12.84
CA GLN A 71 16.68 37.99 -11.59
C GLN A 71 15.26 38.51 -11.77
N GLU A 72 15.11 39.65 -12.45
CA GLU A 72 13.81 40.24 -12.80
C GLU A 72 12.98 39.28 -13.65
N ALA A 73 13.55 38.71 -14.71
CA ALA A 73 12.87 37.72 -15.55
C ALA A 73 12.40 36.46 -14.75
N LEU A 74 13.26 35.95 -13.85
CA LEU A 74 12.88 34.83 -12.98
C LEU A 74 11.77 35.22 -12.00
N PHE A 75 11.81 36.42 -11.45
CA PHE A 75 10.81 36.95 -10.53
C PHE A 75 9.46 37.11 -11.20
N LEU A 76 9.40 37.71 -12.40
CA LEU A 76 8.18 37.80 -13.20
C LEU A 76 7.60 36.44 -13.55
N HIS A 77 8.45 35.50 -13.99
CA HIS A 77 8.01 34.12 -14.24
C HIS A 77 7.44 33.44 -12.98
N PHE A 78 8.07 33.67 -11.81
CA PHE A 78 7.58 33.18 -10.54
C PHE A 78 6.21 33.77 -10.21
N LEU A 79 6.04 35.11 -10.32
CA LEU A 79 4.78 35.80 -10.00
C LEU A 79 3.61 35.24 -10.85
N HIS A 80 3.82 35.15 -12.17
CA HIS A 80 2.82 34.60 -13.08
C HIS A 80 2.40 33.17 -12.66
N ARG A 81 3.37 32.29 -12.44
CA ARG A 81 3.11 30.93 -12.00
C ARG A 81 2.47 30.85 -10.62
N PHE A 82 2.86 31.72 -9.70
CA PHE A 82 2.35 31.79 -8.35
C PHE A 82 0.87 32.17 -8.33
N GLN A 83 0.46 33.11 -9.16
CA GLN A 83 -0.94 33.47 -9.38
C GLN A 83 -1.75 32.34 -10.05
N ASP A 84 -1.21 31.72 -11.10
CA ASP A 84 -1.87 30.60 -11.81
C ASP A 84 -2.26 29.44 -10.89
N ILE A 85 -1.46 29.18 -9.86
CA ILE A 85 -1.70 28.07 -8.92
C ILE A 85 -2.37 28.52 -7.61
N GLY A 86 -2.97 29.73 -7.60
CA GLY A 86 -3.67 30.27 -6.44
C GLY A 86 -2.74 30.56 -5.26
N GLU A 87 -1.61 31.22 -5.53
CA GLU A 87 -0.61 31.67 -4.55
C GLU A 87 0.03 30.57 -3.69
N LYS A 88 0.08 29.35 -4.21
CA LYS A 88 0.71 28.22 -3.53
C LYS A 88 2.23 28.18 -3.79
N PRO A 89 3.03 27.70 -2.81
CA PRO A 89 4.48 27.57 -2.99
C PRO A 89 4.88 26.67 -4.15
N ILE A 90 5.89 27.10 -4.93
CA ILE A 90 6.37 26.40 -6.13
C ILE A 90 7.60 25.56 -5.78
N SER A 91 7.69 24.30 -6.27
CA SER A 91 8.91 23.51 -6.12
C SER A 91 10.09 24.20 -6.82
N LYS A 92 11.22 24.33 -6.11
CA LYS A 92 12.48 24.90 -6.64
C LYS A 92 12.88 24.26 -7.97
N LYS A 93 12.82 22.95 -8.07
CA LYS A 93 13.15 22.20 -9.29
C LYS A 93 12.21 22.60 -10.45
N LYS A 94 10.90 22.66 -10.21
CA LYS A 94 9.92 23.03 -11.24
C LYS A 94 10.11 24.49 -11.69
N LEU A 95 10.37 25.42 -10.76
CA LEU A 95 10.60 26.82 -11.06
C LEU A 95 11.84 27.00 -11.96
N LEU A 96 12.97 26.40 -11.58
CA LEU A 96 14.21 26.50 -12.34
C LEU A 96 14.11 25.86 -13.73
N THR A 97 13.44 24.69 -13.83
CA THR A 97 13.25 24.01 -15.12
C THR A 97 12.33 24.80 -16.04
N SER A 98 11.21 25.35 -15.54
CA SER A 98 10.25 26.08 -16.37
C SER A 98 10.74 27.48 -16.79
N SER A 99 11.57 28.13 -15.99
CA SER A 99 12.16 29.43 -16.29
C SER A 99 13.50 29.35 -17.01
N SER A 100 14.06 28.15 -17.20
CA SER A 100 15.43 27.95 -17.73
C SER A 100 16.50 28.75 -16.99
N SER A 101 16.26 29.04 -15.70
CA SER A 101 17.13 29.86 -14.87
C SER A 101 18.11 29.05 -14.05
N SER A 102 19.28 29.61 -13.77
CA SER A 102 20.28 28.94 -12.94
C SER A 102 19.97 29.05 -11.43
N PRO A 103 20.45 28.10 -10.60
CA PRO A 103 20.30 28.19 -9.15
C PRO A 103 20.90 29.46 -8.54
N ALA A 104 21.95 30.04 -9.15
CA ALA A 104 22.60 31.29 -8.71
C ALA A 104 21.67 32.49 -8.83
N VAL A 105 20.88 32.58 -9.91
CA VAL A 105 19.90 33.66 -10.12
C VAL A 105 18.81 33.59 -9.03
N LEU A 106 18.32 32.40 -8.73
CA LEU A 106 17.33 32.20 -7.67
C LEU A 106 17.91 32.54 -6.29
N LYS A 107 19.16 32.14 -6.02
CA LYS A 107 19.85 32.49 -4.77
C LYS A 107 19.89 33.99 -4.59
N GLY A 108 20.20 34.77 -5.64
CA GLY A 108 20.19 36.24 -5.58
C GLY A 108 18.85 36.85 -5.20
N LEU A 109 17.72 36.25 -5.59
CA LEU A 109 16.37 36.66 -5.16
C LEU A 109 16.08 36.30 -3.69
N ILE A 110 16.62 35.17 -3.24
CA ILE A 110 16.51 34.74 -1.84
C ILE A 110 17.36 35.64 -0.93
N ASP A 111 18.61 35.93 -1.32
CA ASP A 111 19.53 36.81 -0.57
C ASP A 111 18.96 38.25 -0.43
N LYS A 112 18.22 38.72 -1.45
CA LYS A 112 17.49 39.99 -1.43
C LYS A 112 16.18 39.94 -0.63
N LYS A 113 15.81 38.76 -0.07
CA LYS A 113 14.57 38.51 0.68
C LYS A 113 13.29 38.78 -0.12
N ILE A 114 13.36 38.71 -1.45
CA ILE A 114 12.22 38.79 -2.36
C ILE A 114 11.47 37.47 -2.38
N LEU A 115 12.21 36.37 -2.50
CA LEU A 115 11.69 35.03 -2.40
C LEU A 115 12.22 34.32 -1.14
N ILE A 116 11.43 33.40 -0.61
CA ILE A 116 11.82 32.58 0.53
C ILE A 116 11.89 31.14 0.07
N GLN A 117 13.00 30.46 0.39
CA GLN A 117 13.13 29.02 0.24
C GLN A 117 12.95 28.34 1.60
N TYR A 118 12.14 27.28 1.64
CA TYR A 118 12.03 26.40 2.80
C TYR A 118 11.94 24.95 2.33
N GLU A 119 12.17 24.02 3.22
CA GLU A 119 12.01 22.59 2.96
C GLU A 119 10.64 22.15 3.44
N GLU A 120 9.91 21.47 2.58
CA GLU A 120 8.63 20.83 2.88
C GLU A 120 8.82 19.31 2.84
N GLU A 121 8.44 18.67 3.90
CA GLU A 121 8.41 17.21 3.95
C GLU A 121 7.22 16.70 3.12
N ILE A 122 7.49 15.76 2.23
CA ILE A 122 6.44 15.17 1.38
C ILE A 122 6.47 13.67 1.45
N GLY A 123 5.29 13.06 1.39
CA GLY A 123 5.17 11.63 1.20
C GLY A 123 5.81 11.14 -0.10
N ARG A 124 6.40 9.94 -0.07
CA ARG A 124 6.97 9.26 -1.25
C ARG A 124 5.89 8.58 -2.05
N ILE A 125 4.84 8.14 -1.37
CA ILE A 125 3.73 7.42 -1.99
C ILE A 125 2.87 8.45 -2.73
N SER A 126 2.81 8.32 -4.06
CA SER A 126 1.98 9.20 -4.87
C SER A 126 0.50 8.85 -4.68
N GLY A 127 -0.30 9.85 -4.33
CA GLY A 127 -1.75 9.68 -4.19
C GLY A 127 -2.45 9.36 -5.52
N TYR A 128 -3.63 8.78 -5.42
CA TYR A 128 -4.56 8.57 -6.54
C TYR A 128 -5.06 9.92 -7.06
N LYS A 129 -5.04 10.10 -8.38
CA LYS A 129 -5.39 11.39 -9.02
C LYS A 129 -6.74 11.36 -9.74
N GLY A 130 -7.42 10.21 -9.74
CA GLY A 130 -8.72 10.07 -10.39
C GLY A 130 -9.89 10.41 -9.46
N ASP A 131 -11.06 10.61 -10.06
CA ASP A 131 -12.31 10.71 -9.31
C ASP A 131 -12.77 9.34 -8.83
N THR A 132 -13.42 9.31 -7.66
CA THR A 132 -13.99 8.07 -7.13
C THR A 132 -15.32 7.74 -7.82
N LYS A 133 -15.51 6.46 -8.11
CA LYS A 133 -16.73 5.93 -8.73
C LYS A 133 -17.75 5.55 -7.67
N LYS A 134 -19.01 5.44 -8.08
CA LYS A 134 -20.04 4.79 -7.28
C LYS A 134 -19.70 3.30 -7.12
N LEU A 135 -20.16 2.70 -6.03
CA LEU A 135 -19.98 1.26 -5.80
C LEU A 135 -20.58 0.45 -6.95
N PRO A 136 -20.00 -0.72 -7.27
CA PRO A 136 -20.52 -1.59 -8.31
C PRO A 136 -21.90 -2.12 -7.92
N GLU A 137 -22.78 -2.28 -8.89
CA GLU A 137 -24.06 -2.96 -8.67
C GLU A 137 -23.82 -4.45 -8.47
N LEU A 138 -24.48 -5.03 -7.47
CA LEU A 138 -24.43 -6.46 -7.20
C LEU A 138 -25.52 -7.17 -8.00
N SER A 139 -25.20 -8.31 -8.60
CA SER A 139 -26.23 -9.22 -9.13
C SER A 139 -27.08 -9.79 -7.98
N SER A 140 -28.24 -10.38 -8.29
CA SER A 140 -29.10 -10.98 -7.26
C SER A 140 -28.36 -12.03 -6.42
N ALA A 141 -27.55 -12.88 -7.06
CA ALA A 141 -26.74 -13.88 -6.36
C ALA A 141 -25.68 -13.27 -5.45
N GLN A 142 -25.01 -12.21 -5.91
CA GLN A 142 -24.04 -11.45 -5.13
C GLN A 142 -24.70 -10.72 -3.96
N HIS A 143 -25.90 -10.14 -4.18
CA HIS A 143 -26.65 -9.46 -3.13
C HIS A 143 -27.04 -10.43 -2.00
N THR A 144 -27.59 -11.59 -2.35
CA THR A 144 -27.90 -12.64 -1.37
C THR A 144 -26.67 -13.10 -0.58
N ALA A 145 -25.54 -13.30 -1.28
CA ALA A 145 -24.29 -13.68 -0.65
C ALA A 145 -23.74 -12.56 0.26
N PHE A 146 -23.84 -11.30 -0.16
CA PHE A 146 -23.46 -10.14 0.62
C PHE A 146 -24.29 -10.02 1.91
N GLU A 147 -25.62 -10.14 1.84
CA GLU A 147 -26.51 -10.09 3.01
C GLU A 147 -26.23 -11.22 3.97
N SER A 148 -26.08 -12.44 3.46
CA SER A 148 -25.75 -13.62 4.28
C SER A 148 -24.40 -13.45 4.97
N THR A 149 -23.38 -12.98 4.24
CA THR A 149 -22.04 -12.70 4.78
C THR A 149 -22.11 -11.64 5.87
N THR A 150 -22.81 -10.53 5.62
CA THR A 150 -22.97 -9.43 6.58
C THR A 150 -23.67 -9.90 7.86
N THR A 151 -24.72 -10.70 7.73
CA THR A 151 -25.46 -11.24 8.88
C THR A 151 -24.57 -12.12 9.76
N LEU A 152 -23.81 -13.04 9.15
CA LEU A 152 -22.90 -13.92 9.89
C LEU A 152 -21.76 -13.13 10.55
N LEU A 153 -21.16 -12.17 9.84
CA LEU A 153 -20.11 -11.31 10.39
C LEU A 153 -20.60 -10.46 11.56
N ASN A 154 -21.84 -9.94 11.49
CA ASN A 154 -22.44 -9.14 12.58
C ASN A 154 -22.77 -10.00 13.82
N ASN A 155 -22.96 -11.30 13.65
CA ASN A 155 -23.09 -12.26 14.73
C ASN A 155 -21.73 -12.73 15.30
N ASN A 156 -20.66 -11.98 15.05
CA ASN A 156 -19.28 -12.26 15.48
C ASN A 156 -18.73 -13.62 14.97
N GLN A 157 -19.25 -14.12 13.86
CA GLN A 157 -18.71 -15.30 13.23
C GLN A 157 -17.59 -14.93 12.24
N LYS A 158 -16.56 -15.75 12.17
CA LYS A 158 -15.62 -15.77 11.06
C LYS A 158 -16.33 -16.42 9.88
N VAL A 159 -16.17 -15.91 8.68
CA VAL A 159 -16.94 -16.37 7.51
C VAL A 159 -16.02 -16.81 6.38
N LEU A 160 -16.33 -17.98 5.80
CA LEU A 160 -15.75 -18.44 4.55
C LEU A 160 -16.74 -18.15 3.40
N LEU A 161 -16.34 -17.25 2.49
CA LEU A 161 -17.03 -16.99 1.24
C LEU A 161 -16.43 -17.87 0.13
N HIS A 162 -17.10 -18.98 -0.16
CA HIS A 162 -16.72 -19.90 -1.22
C HIS A 162 -17.39 -19.49 -2.54
N GLY A 163 -16.64 -18.84 -3.42
CA GLY A 163 -17.16 -18.37 -4.71
C GLY A 163 -16.27 -18.82 -5.86
N VAL A 164 -16.87 -19.39 -6.89
CA VAL A 164 -16.13 -19.82 -8.10
C VAL A 164 -15.33 -18.67 -8.71
N THR A 165 -14.28 -19.00 -9.45
CA THR A 165 -13.47 -17.99 -10.15
C THR A 165 -14.36 -17.18 -11.10
N GLY A 166 -14.28 -15.85 -11.00
CA GLY A 166 -15.13 -14.94 -11.79
C GLY A 166 -16.56 -14.79 -11.27
N SER A 167 -16.88 -15.25 -10.05
CA SER A 167 -18.19 -15.02 -9.43
C SER A 167 -18.40 -13.58 -8.92
N GLY A 168 -17.32 -12.81 -8.82
CA GLY A 168 -17.38 -11.44 -8.32
C GLY A 168 -17.28 -11.33 -6.81
N LYS A 169 -16.49 -12.18 -6.15
CA LYS A 169 -16.17 -12.04 -4.72
C LYS A 169 -15.67 -10.63 -4.37
N THR A 170 -14.86 -10.06 -5.27
CA THR A 170 -14.28 -8.72 -5.07
C THR A 170 -15.34 -7.63 -4.98
N GLU A 171 -16.45 -7.72 -5.70
CA GLU A 171 -17.57 -6.80 -5.59
C GLU A 171 -18.18 -6.83 -4.18
N ILE A 172 -18.36 -8.03 -3.63
CA ILE A 172 -18.84 -8.21 -2.26
C ILE A 172 -17.85 -7.60 -1.26
N TYR A 173 -16.53 -7.81 -1.46
CA TYR A 173 -15.51 -7.20 -0.61
C TYR A 173 -15.57 -5.67 -0.64
N ILE A 174 -15.75 -5.06 -1.81
CA ILE A 174 -15.87 -3.60 -1.96
C ILE A 174 -17.06 -3.08 -1.13
N HIS A 175 -18.19 -3.74 -1.15
CA HIS A 175 -19.36 -3.35 -0.34
C HIS A 175 -19.11 -3.51 1.16
N LEU A 176 -18.46 -4.60 1.60
CA LEU A 176 -18.10 -4.81 3.00
C LEU A 176 -17.07 -3.78 3.49
N ILE A 177 -16.10 -3.44 2.64
CA ILE A 177 -15.15 -2.37 2.91
C ILE A 177 -15.89 -1.06 3.13
N ASP A 178 -16.78 -0.67 2.21
CA ASP A 178 -17.55 0.57 2.30
C ASP A 178 -18.37 0.65 3.60
N GLN A 179 -18.99 -0.47 4.02
CA GLN A 179 -19.69 -0.54 5.30
C GLN A 179 -18.76 -0.21 6.50
N GLN A 180 -17.55 -0.76 6.50
CA GLN A 180 -16.59 -0.49 7.58
C GLN A 180 -16.12 0.96 7.55
N LEU A 181 -15.88 1.51 6.37
CA LEU A 181 -15.47 2.90 6.21
C LEU A 181 -16.55 3.88 6.67
N LYS A 182 -17.82 3.58 6.45
CA LYS A 182 -18.97 4.36 6.99
C LYS A 182 -19.01 4.33 8.52
N ASN A 183 -18.59 3.22 9.11
CA ASN A 183 -18.45 3.05 10.55
C ASN A 183 -17.11 3.60 11.10
N LYS A 184 -16.33 4.33 10.28
CA LYS A 184 -15.02 4.89 10.62
C LYS A 184 -14.01 3.83 11.08
N LYS A 185 -14.12 2.61 10.59
CA LYS A 185 -13.21 1.50 10.88
C LYS A 185 -12.28 1.25 9.71
N LYS A 186 -11.07 0.79 10.01
CA LYS A 186 -10.07 0.41 9.01
C LYS A 186 -10.25 -1.03 8.55
N VAL A 187 -9.77 -1.33 7.35
CA VAL A 187 -9.84 -2.65 6.75
C VAL A 187 -8.46 -3.12 6.31
N LEU A 188 -8.11 -4.34 6.67
CA LEU A 188 -6.94 -5.05 6.14
C LEU A 188 -7.41 -6.05 5.08
N TYR A 189 -6.96 -5.86 3.84
CA TYR A 189 -7.26 -6.76 2.74
C TYR A 189 -5.97 -7.48 2.31
N LEU A 190 -5.88 -8.76 2.63
CA LEU A 190 -4.75 -9.61 2.31
C LEU A 190 -4.98 -10.34 0.99
N LEU A 191 -3.97 -10.31 0.14
CA LEU A 191 -3.89 -11.05 -1.11
C LEU A 191 -2.55 -11.81 -1.19
N PRO A 192 -2.52 -12.95 -1.89
CA PRO A 192 -1.25 -13.55 -2.31
C PRO A 192 -0.39 -12.53 -3.05
N GLU A 193 0.91 -12.57 -2.87
CA GLU A 193 1.81 -11.55 -3.44
C GLU A 193 1.68 -11.43 -4.96
N ILE A 194 1.46 -12.55 -5.65
CA ILE A 194 1.24 -12.60 -7.10
C ILE A 194 -0.10 -11.98 -7.53
N ALA A 195 -1.09 -11.95 -6.65
CA ALA A 195 -2.42 -11.41 -6.92
C ALA A 195 -2.50 -9.89 -6.70
N ILE A 196 -1.51 -9.27 -6.04
CA ILE A 196 -1.42 -7.82 -5.89
C ILE A 196 -0.93 -7.22 -7.20
N THR A 197 -1.85 -7.06 -8.13
CA THR A 197 -1.59 -6.48 -9.45
C THR A 197 -1.99 -5.01 -9.50
N THR A 198 -1.47 -4.30 -10.49
CA THR A 198 -1.89 -2.92 -10.76
C THR A 198 -3.40 -2.82 -10.95
N GLN A 199 -4.04 -3.85 -11.52
CA GLN A 199 -5.47 -3.88 -11.76
C GLN A 199 -6.28 -3.88 -10.46
N ILE A 200 -5.96 -4.71 -9.47
CA ILE A 200 -6.69 -4.73 -8.19
C ILE A 200 -6.45 -3.44 -7.40
N ILE A 201 -5.23 -2.90 -7.45
CA ILE A 201 -4.89 -1.63 -6.82
C ILE A 201 -5.75 -0.51 -7.42
N GLN A 202 -5.73 -0.34 -8.74
CA GLN A 202 -6.51 0.68 -9.44
C GLN A 202 -8.01 0.51 -9.22
N ARG A 203 -8.47 -0.74 -9.15
CA ARG A 203 -9.87 -1.06 -8.88
C ARG A 203 -10.28 -0.55 -7.49
N LEU A 204 -9.54 -0.85 -6.44
CA LEU A 204 -9.85 -0.35 -5.09
C LEU A 204 -9.72 1.17 -5.01
N GLN A 205 -8.67 1.75 -5.61
CA GLN A 205 -8.49 3.19 -5.65
C GLN A 205 -9.60 3.91 -6.42
N SER A 206 -10.19 3.28 -7.44
CA SER A 206 -11.32 3.88 -8.15
C SER A 206 -12.59 4.02 -7.31
N TYR A 207 -12.71 3.30 -6.20
CA TYR A 207 -13.84 3.42 -5.26
C TYR A 207 -13.47 4.20 -4.00
N PHE A 208 -12.27 4.02 -3.48
CA PHE A 208 -11.86 4.55 -2.18
C PHE A 208 -10.78 5.63 -2.25
N GLY A 209 -10.30 5.94 -3.46
CA GLY A 209 -9.32 7.01 -3.70
C GLY A 209 -8.03 6.83 -2.91
N ASN A 210 -7.59 7.93 -2.32
CA ASN A 210 -6.36 7.99 -1.51
C ASN A 210 -6.45 7.28 -0.15
N ARG A 211 -7.63 6.79 0.23
CA ARG A 211 -7.82 6.01 1.47
C ARG A 211 -7.21 4.61 1.38
N VAL A 212 -6.74 4.18 0.18
CA VAL A 212 -6.12 2.87 -0.06
C VAL A 212 -4.63 2.96 0.07
N GLY A 213 -4.08 2.39 1.14
CA GLY A 213 -2.66 2.16 1.33
C GLY A 213 -2.25 0.78 0.80
N ILE A 214 -1.05 0.68 0.23
CA ILE A 214 -0.55 -0.55 -0.38
C ILE A 214 0.73 -0.97 0.31
N TYR A 215 0.76 -2.19 0.85
CA TYR A 215 1.93 -2.76 1.50
C TYR A 215 2.43 -3.99 0.73
N HIS A 216 3.46 -3.78 -0.07
CA HIS A 216 3.96 -4.78 -1.02
C HIS A 216 5.48 -4.85 -1.04
N SER A 217 6.05 -6.02 -1.33
CA SER A 217 7.51 -6.23 -1.44
C SER A 217 8.19 -5.38 -2.53
N ARG A 218 7.44 -4.95 -3.57
CA ARG A 218 7.95 -4.06 -4.63
C ARG A 218 8.17 -2.62 -4.17
N PHE A 219 7.57 -2.21 -3.06
CA PHE A 219 7.88 -0.92 -2.48
C PHE A 219 9.24 -0.93 -1.79
N SER A 220 9.98 0.17 -1.95
CA SER A 220 11.24 0.36 -1.24
C SER A 220 11.03 0.30 0.27
N MET A 221 12.10 0.03 1.01
CA MET A 221 12.04 0.05 2.47
C MET A 221 11.50 1.39 2.98
N ALA A 222 11.93 2.50 2.39
CA ALA A 222 11.49 3.83 2.78
C ALA A 222 9.99 4.08 2.57
N GLU A 223 9.39 3.58 1.48
CA GLU A 223 7.93 3.67 1.25
C GLU A 223 7.15 2.81 2.23
N ARG A 224 7.64 1.61 2.54
CA ARG A 224 7.01 0.74 3.54
C ARG A 224 7.09 1.33 4.95
N THR A 225 8.20 1.97 5.28
CA THR A 225 8.39 2.67 6.55
C THR A 225 7.49 3.90 6.64
N GLU A 226 7.34 4.66 5.56
CA GLU A 226 6.42 5.81 5.50
C GLU A 226 4.97 5.36 5.76
N LEU A 227 4.50 4.31 5.07
CA LEU A 227 3.17 3.76 5.32
C LEU A 227 3.00 3.32 6.80
N TRP A 228 4.04 2.74 7.40
CA TRP A 228 4.03 2.37 8.81
C TRP A 228 3.81 3.58 9.73
N TYR A 229 4.55 4.67 9.50
CA TYR A 229 4.37 5.91 10.26
C TYR A 229 3.02 6.58 9.99
N ASP A 230 2.55 6.57 8.74
CA ASP A 230 1.22 7.10 8.42
C ASP A 230 0.10 6.32 9.12
N LEU A 231 0.27 5.02 9.33
CA LEU A 231 -0.70 4.22 10.10
C LEU A 231 -0.66 4.52 11.61
N LEU A 232 0.50 4.95 12.13
CA LEU A 232 0.66 5.33 13.53
C LEU A 232 0.22 6.77 13.80
N GLU A 233 0.62 7.72 12.95
CA GLU A 233 0.61 9.16 13.22
C GLU A 233 -0.24 9.96 12.23
N GLU A 234 -0.65 9.36 11.09
CA GLU A 234 -1.39 10.03 10.00
C GLU A 234 -0.69 11.28 9.45
N LYS A 235 0.65 11.24 9.40
CA LYS A 235 1.50 12.40 9.10
C LYS A 235 1.33 12.93 7.67
N PHE A 236 1.36 12.06 6.66
CA PHE A 236 1.29 12.45 5.24
C PHE A 236 -0.01 12.05 4.60
N GLN A 237 -0.52 10.87 4.93
CA GLN A 237 -1.70 10.30 4.33
C GLN A 237 -2.53 9.52 5.35
N HIS A 238 -3.84 9.72 5.28
CA HIS A 238 -4.79 8.91 6.05
C HIS A 238 -5.21 7.69 5.23
N TYR A 239 -4.90 6.50 5.74
CA TYR A 239 -5.28 5.24 5.13
C TYR A 239 -6.33 4.52 5.97
N ASP A 240 -7.39 4.08 5.30
CA ASP A 240 -8.48 3.29 5.91
C ASP A 240 -8.54 1.86 5.39
N VAL A 241 -8.08 1.64 4.16
CA VAL A 241 -8.02 0.32 3.53
C VAL A 241 -6.57 0.00 3.24
N ILE A 242 -6.05 -1.04 3.85
CA ILE A 242 -4.69 -1.52 3.58
C ILE A 242 -4.76 -2.78 2.74
N LEU A 243 -4.27 -2.69 1.51
CA LEU A 243 -4.06 -3.83 0.64
C LEU A 243 -2.63 -4.33 0.83
N GLY A 244 -2.47 -5.59 1.20
CA GLY A 244 -1.14 -6.11 1.44
C GLY A 244 -0.98 -7.61 1.25
N ALA A 245 0.28 -8.03 1.17
CA ALA A 245 0.66 -9.42 1.18
C ALA A 245 0.80 -9.94 2.62
N ARG A 246 1.28 -11.16 2.75
CA ARG A 246 1.50 -11.89 4.00
C ARG A 246 1.99 -11.04 5.17
N SER A 247 3.02 -10.20 4.96
CA SER A 247 3.62 -9.40 6.05
C SER A 247 2.79 -8.20 6.50
N ALA A 248 1.73 -7.84 5.78
CA ALA A 248 0.84 -6.75 6.17
C ALA A 248 0.05 -7.01 7.46
N VAL A 249 -0.02 -8.26 7.92
CA VAL A 249 -0.64 -8.63 9.20
C VAL A 249 0.07 -8.03 10.43
N PHE A 250 1.29 -7.54 10.27
CA PHE A 250 2.08 -6.92 11.35
C PHE A 250 2.04 -5.40 11.33
N LEU A 251 1.28 -4.79 10.43
CA LEU A 251 1.12 -3.34 10.41
C LEU A 251 0.39 -2.81 11.65
N PRO A 252 0.74 -1.62 12.14
CA PRO A 252 0.16 -1.03 13.35
C PRO A 252 -1.24 -0.45 13.09
N LEU A 253 -2.19 -1.31 12.76
CA LEU A 253 -3.55 -0.91 12.44
C LEU A 253 -4.33 -0.55 13.70
N LYS A 254 -4.79 0.69 13.80
CA LYS A 254 -5.71 1.14 14.83
C LYS A 254 -7.15 1.04 14.32
N ASN A 255 -8.10 0.80 15.20
CA ASN A 255 -9.54 0.77 14.87
C ASN A 255 -9.90 -0.16 13.70
N LEU A 256 -9.28 -1.35 13.67
CA LEU A 256 -9.53 -2.38 12.65
C LEU A 256 -10.95 -2.92 12.80
N GLY A 257 -11.72 -2.96 11.72
CA GLY A 257 -13.11 -3.45 11.69
C GLY A 257 -13.30 -4.72 10.89
N LEU A 258 -12.46 -4.92 9.86
CA LEU A 258 -12.58 -6.09 8.99
C LEU A 258 -11.19 -6.52 8.51
N VAL A 259 -10.96 -7.82 8.54
CA VAL A 259 -9.83 -8.47 7.88
C VAL A 259 -10.38 -9.35 6.76
N ILE A 260 -9.94 -9.14 5.54
CA ILE A 260 -10.24 -9.98 4.37
C ILE A 260 -8.98 -10.75 4.01
N VAL A 261 -9.08 -12.06 3.88
CA VAL A 261 -8.03 -12.94 3.38
C VAL A 261 -8.54 -13.60 2.11
N ASP A 262 -8.18 -13.07 0.96
CA ASP A 262 -8.59 -13.61 -0.33
C ASP A 262 -7.65 -14.73 -0.78
N GLU A 263 -8.17 -15.69 -1.53
CA GLU A 263 -7.47 -16.93 -1.90
C GLU A 263 -6.81 -17.60 -0.67
N GLU A 264 -7.60 -17.83 0.41
CA GLU A 264 -7.14 -18.28 1.72
C GLU A 264 -6.32 -19.57 1.71
N HIS A 265 -6.52 -20.40 0.66
CA HIS A 265 -5.84 -21.67 0.44
C HIS A 265 -4.40 -21.52 -0.06
N GLU A 266 -4.01 -20.30 -0.49
CA GLU A 266 -2.72 -20.07 -1.14
C GLU A 266 -1.53 -20.30 -0.18
N GLN A 267 -0.59 -21.13 -0.62
CA GLN A 267 0.58 -21.51 0.18
C GLN A 267 1.52 -20.32 0.48
N SER A 268 1.49 -19.27 -0.34
CA SER A 268 2.30 -18.07 -0.15
C SER A 268 1.98 -17.32 1.15
N TYR A 269 0.85 -17.60 1.79
CA TYR A 269 0.54 -17.10 3.13
C TYR A 269 1.39 -17.71 4.23
N LYS A 270 2.05 -18.83 3.97
CA LYS A 270 2.99 -19.41 4.92
C LYS A 270 4.40 -18.91 4.71
N GLN A 271 5.01 -18.37 5.75
CA GLN A 271 6.44 -18.04 5.78
C GLN A 271 7.23 -19.25 6.24
N PHE A 272 8.07 -19.78 5.34
CA PHE A 272 8.97 -20.88 5.65
C PHE A 272 10.34 -20.39 6.08
N ASP A 273 10.82 -19.30 5.49
CA ASP A 273 12.09 -18.67 5.72
C ASP A 273 11.96 -17.16 5.40
N PRO A 274 12.59 -16.25 6.18
CA PRO A 274 13.31 -16.48 7.44
C PRO A 274 12.37 -16.72 8.63
N SER A 275 12.95 -17.02 9.81
CA SER A 275 12.21 -16.96 11.07
C SER A 275 11.81 -15.51 11.41
N PRO A 276 10.68 -15.31 12.14
CA PRO A 276 9.75 -16.32 12.65
C PRO A 276 8.90 -16.95 11.54
N ARG A 277 8.63 -18.26 11.65
CA ARG A 277 7.75 -18.96 10.71
C ARG A 277 6.31 -18.81 11.17
N TYR A 278 5.45 -18.31 10.30
CA TYR A 278 4.04 -18.08 10.59
C TYR A 278 3.17 -18.34 9.36
N HIS A 279 1.87 -18.49 9.58
CA HIS A 279 0.86 -18.53 8.53
C HIS A 279 0.00 -17.26 8.64
N ALA A 280 -0.01 -16.41 7.61
CA ALA A 280 -0.69 -15.11 7.68
C ALA A 280 -2.21 -15.23 7.91
N ARG A 281 -2.88 -16.27 7.38
CA ARG A 281 -4.29 -16.54 7.66
C ARG A 281 -4.55 -16.73 9.17
N GLU A 282 -3.70 -17.47 9.85
CA GLU A 282 -3.82 -17.72 11.30
C GLU A 282 -3.53 -16.42 12.11
N VAL A 283 -2.49 -15.68 11.69
CA VAL A 283 -2.19 -14.39 12.30
C VAL A 283 -3.33 -13.39 12.07
N ALA A 284 -3.90 -13.34 10.86
CA ALA A 284 -5.06 -12.51 10.51
C ALA A 284 -6.28 -12.85 11.38
N SER A 285 -6.53 -14.15 11.61
CA SER A 285 -7.59 -14.60 12.51
C SER A 285 -7.37 -14.09 13.94
N LYS A 286 -6.12 -14.21 14.45
CA LYS A 286 -5.79 -13.73 15.79
C LYS A 286 -5.83 -12.18 15.88
N LEU A 287 -5.39 -11.50 14.84
CA LEU A 287 -5.46 -10.05 14.75
C LEU A 287 -6.93 -9.56 14.79
N ALA A 288 -7.81 -10.23 14.05
CA ALA A 288 -9.24 -9.93 14.08
C ALA A 288 -9.81 -10.10 15.51
N ASP A 289 -9.47 -11.21 16.20
CA ASP A 289 -9.88 -11.43 17.59
C ASP A 289 -9.39 -10.33 18.54
N MET A 290 -8.11 -9.91 18.41
CA MET A 290 -7.50 -8.86 19.25
C MET A 290 -8.17 -7.50 19.08
N HIS A 291 -8.65 -7.19 17.88
CA HIS A 291 -9.32 -5.93 17.56
C HIS A 291 -10.84 -6.01 17.66
N SER A 292 -11.43 -7.15 18.00
CA SER A 292 -12.87 -7.41 17.86
C SER A 292 -13.36 -7.05 16.45
N ALA A 293 -12.54 -7.35 15.46
CA ALA A 293 -12.80 -7.12 14.05
C ALA A 293 -13.42 -8.37 13.40
N GLN A 294 -14.16 -8.15 12.34
CA GLN A 294 -14.71 -9.22 11.51
C GLN A 294 -13.62 -9.91 10.69
N LEU A 295 -13.75 -11.22 10.42
CA LEU A 295 -12.85 -11.96 9.54
C LEU A 295 -13.63 -12.60 8.40
N LEU A 296 -13.23 -12.25 7.17
CA LEU A 296 -13.75 -12.85 5.94
C LEU A 296 -12.61 -13.59 5.23
N LEU A 297 -12.82 -14.88 4.99
CA LEU A 297 -11.93 -15.72 4.19
C LEU A 297 -12.59 -15.95 2.83
N GLY A 298 -11.88 -15.66 1.73
CA GLY A 298 -12.39 -15.86 0.38
C GLY A 298 -11.60 -16.92 -0.37
N SER A 299 -12.29 -17.79 -1.09
CA SER A 299 -11.63 -18.80 -1.93
C SER A 299 -12.56 -19.32 -3.02
N ALA A 300 -11.97 -19.70 -4.16
CA ALA A 300 -12.65 -20.53 -5.17
C ALA A 300 -12.47 -22.03 -4.89
N THR A 301 -11.38 -22.38 -4.20
CA THR A 301 -10.97 -23.74 -3.86
C THR A 301 -10.56 -23.80 -2.40
N PRO A 302 -11.52 -23.71 -1.46
CA PRO A 302 -11.21 -23.66 -0.03
C PRO A 302 -10.31 -24.80 0.43
N SER A 303 -9.41 -24.48 1.37
CA SER A 303 -8.54 -25.48 1.98
C SER A 303 -9.35 -26.51 2.79
N ILE A 304 -8.81 -27.73 2.92
CA ILE A 304 -9.47 -28.82 3.66
C ILE A 304 -9.68 -28.41 5.12
N GLU A 305 -8.72 -27.69 5.70
CA GLU A 305 -8.80 -27.20 7.07
C GLU A 305 -9.98 -26.23 7.26
N MET A 306 -10.20 -25.33 6.31
CA MET A 306 -11.33 -24.39 6.39
C MET A 306 -12.66 -25.11 6.19
N MET A 307 -12.73 -26.05 5.26
CA MET A 307 -13.94 -26.88 5.08
C MET A 307 -14.25 -27.73 6.30
N GLN A 308 -13.24 -28.21 7.01
CA GLN A 308 -13.44 -28.89 8.28
C GLN A 308 -14.06 -27.96 9.33
N LEU A 309 -13.54 -26.73 9.48
CA LEU A 309 -14.11 -25.74 10.41
C LEU A 309 -15.55 -25.37 10.06
N VAL A 310 -15.91 -25.33 8.77
CA VAL A 310 -17.30 -25.17 8.31
C VAL A 310 -18.16 -26.34 8.77
N ASN A 311 -17.71 -27.59 8.55
CA ASN A 311 -18.44 -28.78 8.94
C ASN A 311 -18.64 -28.87 10.46
N GLU A 312 -17.66 -28.41 11.23
CA GLU A 312 -17.71 -28.29 12.69
C GLU A 312 -18.51 -27.08 13.18
N LYS A 313 -19.11 -26.29 12.28
CA LYS A 313 -19.85 -25.05 12.57
C LYS A 313 -19.06 -24.01 13.38
N LYS A 314 -17.74 -24.02 13.28
CA LYS A 314 -16.83 -23.06 13.92
C LYS A 314 -16.72 -21.75 13.16
N ILE A 315 -16.98 -21.76 11.86
CA ILE A 315 -17.02 -20.59 10.98
C ILE A 315 -18.30 -20.61 10.14
N GLY A 316 -18.79 -19.41 9.79
CA GLY A 316 -19.92 -19.26 8.87
C GLY A 316 -19.51 -19.64 7.45
N TYR A 317 -20.48 -20.09 6.66
CA TYR A 317 -20.23 -20.52 5.28
C TYR A 317 -21.25 -19.92 4.32
N VAL A 318 -20.75 -19.21 3.30
CA VAL A 318 -21.55 -18.61 2.25
C VAL A 318 -21.01 -19.07 0.89
N THR A 319 -21.90 -19.41 -0.04
CA THR A 319 -21.51 -19.86 -1.38
C THR A 319 -21.96 -18.88 -2.46
N LEU A 320 -21.10 -18.69 -3.47
CA LEU A 320 -21.40 -17.91 -4.68
C LEU A 320 -21.04 -18.78 -5.90
N LYS A 321 -21.99 -19.58 -6.36
CA LYS A 321 -21.78 -20.63 -7.36
C LYS A 321 -21.81 -20.14 -8.80
N GLU A 322 -22.45 -18.99 -9.05
CA GLU A 322 -22.62 -18.46 -10.39
C GLU A 322 -21.47 -17.55 -10.78
N ARG A 323 -21.02 -17.66 -12.04
CA ARG A 323 -20.09 -16.68 -12.62
C ARG A 323 -20.85 -15.42 -13.00
N PHE A 324 -20.15 -14.29 -12.85
CA PHE A 324 -20.65 -13.01 -13.35
C PHE A 324 -20.97 -13.13 -14.85
N HIS A 325 -22.11 -12.57 -15.30
CA HIS A 325 -22.67 -12.73 -16.65
C HIS A 325 -23.06 -14.17 -17.03
N GLN A 326 -23.27 -15.08 -16.08
CA GLN A 326 -23.71 -16.46 -16.32
C GLN A 326 -22.82 -17.23 -17.32
N VAL A 327 -21.53 -16.90 -17.37
CA VAL A 327 -20.57 -17.62 -18.22
C VAL A 327 -20.54 -19.10 -17.77
N PRO A 328 -20.81 -20.06 -18.66
CA PRO A 328 -20.87 -21.48 -18.27
C PRO A 328 -19.51 -21.97 -17.78
N MET A 329 -19.54 -22.95 -16.89
CA MET A 329 -18.33 -23.66 -16.48
C MET A 329 -17.75 -24.42 -17.67
N PRO A 330 -16.40 -24.53 -17.77
CA PRO A 330 -15.79 -25.34 -18.83
C PRO A 330 -16.24 -26.79 -18.70
N GLU A 331 -16.50 -27.43 -19.83
CA GLU A 331 -16.74 -28.87 -19.88
C GLU A 331 -15.46 -29.60 -19.61
N ILE A 332 -15.47 -30.52 -18.63
CA ILE A 332 -14.32 -31.35 -18.29
C ILE A 332 -14.44 -32.66 -19.01
N GLN A 333 -13.56 -32.88 -19.98
CA GLN A 333 -13.47 -34.16 -20.70
C GLN A 333 -12.32 -35.01 -20.13
N PHE A 334 -12.63 -36.22 -19.73
CA PHE A 334 -11.63 -37.16 -19.25
C PHE A 334 -11.09 -37.99 -20.42
N ALA A 335 -9.77 -37.94 -20.64
CA ALA A 335 -9.06 -38.79 -21.58
C ALA A 335 -8.28 -39.88 -20.82
N ASP A 336 -8.63 -41.12 -21.02
CA ASP A 336 -7.86 -42.25 -20.51
C ASP A 336 -6.63 -42.48 -21.40
N LEU A 337 -5.51 -41.89 -21.02
CA LEU A 337 -4.25 -41.97 -21.76
C LEU A 337 -3.73 -43.40 -21.93
N LYS A 338 -3.99 -44.30 -20.96
CA LYS A 338 -3.60 -45.71 -21.09
C LYS A 338 -4.38 -46.39 -22.21
N ARG A 339 -5.69 -46.17 -22.26
CA ARG A 339 -6.56 -46.74 -23.28
C ARG A 339 -6.30 -46.11 -24.66
N ALA A 340 -6.08 -44.80 -24.71
CA ALA A 340 -5.74 -44.08 -25.94
C ALA A 340 -4.39 -44.55 -26.53
N ASN A 341 -3.36 -44.74 -25.67
CA ASN A 341 -2.05 -45.28 -26.09
C ASN A 341 -2.15 -46.76 -26.61
N GLN A 342 -2.96 -47.57 -25.91
CA GLN A 342 -3.19 -48.96 -26.37
C GLN A 342 -3.85 -49.00 -27.75
N LYS A 343 -4.74 -48.05 -28.03
CA LYS A 343 -5.44 -47.93 -29.32
C LYS A 343 -4.67 -47.15 -30.37
N LYS A 344 -3.47 -46.67 -30.07
CA LYS A 344 -2.65 -45.80 -30.96
C LYS A 344 -3.38 -44.55 -31.46
N GLU A 345 -4.32 -44.03 -30.66
CA GLU A 345 -5.11 -42.81 -30.97
C GLU A 345 -4.33 -41.53 -30.68
N ILE A 346 -3.23 -41.61 -29.90
CA ILE A 346 -2.31 -40.52 -29.66
C ILE A 346 -1.10 -40.68 -30.58
N LYS A 347 -0.96 -39.78 -31.54
CA LYS A 347 0.27 -39.59 -32.30
C LYS A 347 1.11 -38.59 -31.52
N GLY A 348 2.32 -38.99 -31.10
CA GLY A 348 3.32 -38.16 -30.44
C GLY A 348 3.76 -36.95 -31.25
#